data_0b9dd2606e1b11a26a504f68a5e809bd
#
_entry.id   0b9dd2606e1b11a26a504f68a5e809bd
#
_cell.length_a   1.000
_cell.length_b   1.000
_cell.length_c   1.000
_cell.angle_alpha   90.00
_cell.angle_beta   90.00
_cell.angle_gamma   90.00
#
_symmetry.space_group_name_H-M   'P 1'
#
loop_
_entity.id
_entity.type
_entity.pdbx_description
1 polymer ?
#
loop_
_entity_poly.entity_id
_entity_poly.type
_entity_poly.pdbx_seq_one_letter_code
_entity_poly.pdbx_strand_id
1 'polypeptide(L)'
;MFDVKRALHRLVEKEGSDLHIKVSSRPLYRVHGTLATDESADVLTAEDTEGALKALLTDRTKLAEFAQEHEVDFSFEIPDVARYRINAFQQRGVISMVCRAIPHRISTIEELALPDVVRELSEEERGIVLLTGTTGSGKSTTLAAMIDHMNYTSAKHIVTIEDPIEFVHADKRSSINQREVGMDTASFKRALRRVLRQDPDVILVGEMRDEETVQTAL
;
A
#
# COMPACT_ATOMS: atom_id res chain seq x y z
N MET A 1 -9.37 24.19 12.38
CA MET A 1 -8.72 23.53 11.20
C MET A 1 -8.37 22.11 11.59
N PHE A 2 -8.85 21.16 10.86
CA PHE A 2 -8.64 19.72 11.10
C PHE A 2 -7.20 19.31 10.78
N ASP A 3 -6.53 18.71 11.76
CA ASP A 3 -5.17 18.15 11.58
C ASP A 3 -5.27 16.70 11.11
N VAL A 4 -5.24 16.52 9.79
CA VAL A 4 -5.34 15.20 9.15
C VAL A 4 -4.15 14.30 9.50
N LYS A 5 -2.93 14.84 9.64
CA LYS A 5 -1.75 14.04 9.98
C LYS A 5 -1.86 13.46 11.39
N ARG A 6 -2.34 14.26 12.34
CA ARG A 6 -2.64 13.78 13.69
C ARG A 6 -3.74 12.73 13.70
N ALA A 7 -4.76 12.86 12.84
CA ALA A 7 -5.81 11.85 12.71
C ALA A 7 -5.26 10.54 12.13
N LEU A 8 -4.33 10.60 11.17
CA LEU A 8 -3.62 9.42 10.63
C LEU A 8 -2.74 8.74 11.69
N HIS A 9 -2.04 9.50 12.55
CA HIS A 9 -1.32 8.92 13.70
C HIS A 9 -2.27 8.16 14.63
N ARG A 10 -3.41 8.78 14.97
CA ARG A 10 -4.43 8.12 15.80
C ARG A 10 -5.00 6.84 15.19
N LEU A 11 -5.10 6.76 13.85
CA LEU A 11 -5.52 5.54 13.17
C LEU A 11 -4.59 4.38 13.54
N VAL A 12 -3.28 4.61 13.50
CA VAL A 12 -2.28 3.61 13.85
C VAL A 12 -2.29 3.29 15.34
N GLU A 13 -2.35 4.29 16.22
CA GLU A 13 -2.44 4.11 17.68
C GLU A 13 -3.64 3.27 18.10
N LYS A 14 -4.75 3.36 17.34
CA LYS A 14 -5.98 2.58 17.57
C LYS A 14 -5.96 1.21 16.89
N GLU A 15 -4.86 0.83 16.24
CA GLU A 15 -4.79 -0.39 15.40
C GLU A 15 -5.93 -0.44 14.36
N GLY A 16 -6.32 0.73 13.87
CA GLY A 16 -7.41 0.87 12.90
C GLY A 16 -6.92 0.63 11.48
N SER A 17 -7.81 0.13 10.63
CA SER A 17 -7.53 -0.11 9.21
C SER A 17 -7.81 1.10 8.32
N ASP A 18 -8.88 1.86 8.60
CA ASP A 18 -9.30 2.96 7.73
C ASP A 18 -9.74 4.19 8.55
N LEU A 19 -9.42 5.38 8.04
CA LEU A 19 -9.92 6.67 8.48
C LEU A 19 -10.83 7.25 7.41
N HIS A 20 -12.07 7.56 7.77
CA HIS A 20 -13.04 8.21 6.88
C HIS A 20 -13.20 9.68 7.28
N ILE A 21 -13.05 10.56 6.29
CA ILE A 21 -13.11 12.02 6.41
C ILE A 21 -14.21 12.52 5.48
N LYS A 22 -15.24 13.14 6.03
CA LYS A 22 -16.33 13.73 5.25
C LYS A 22 -16.95 14.93 5.94
N VAL A 23 -17.50 15.85 5.16
CA VAL A 23 -18.22 17.04 5.67
C VAL A 23 -19.45 16.64 6.47
N SER A 24 -19.81 17.45 7.46
CA SER A 24 -20.93 17.24 8.39
C SER A 24 -20.84 15.95 9.21
N SER A 25 -19.64 15.43 9.40
CA SER A 25 -19.35 14.27 10.24
C SER A 25 -18.07 14.53 11.02
N ARG A 26 -17.97 13.94 12.20
CA ARG A 26 -16.67 13.76 12.85
C ARG A 26 -15.86 12.71 12.11
N PRO A 27 -14.51 12.70 12.20
CA PRO A 27 -13.70 11.62 11.66
C PRO A 27 -14.17 10.25 12.18
N LEU A 28 -14.19 9.23 11.30
CA LEU A 28 -14.57 7.89 11.68
C LEU A 28 -13.39 6.95 11.46
N TYR A 29 -13.11 6.11 12.44
CA TYR A 29 -12.07 5.09 12.39
C TYR A 29 -12.70 3.70 12.27
N ARG A 30 -12.18 2.89 11.35
CA ARG A 30 -12.49 1.46 11.32
C ARG A 30 -11.47 0.72 12.18
N VAL A 31 -11.93 0.18 13.29
CA VAL A 31 -11.11 -0.57 14.25
C VAL A 31 -11.73 -1.96 14.39
N HIS A 32 -10.93 -2.99 14.18
CA HIS A 32 -11.38 -4.40 14.20
C HIS A 32 -12.66 -4.64 13.38
N GLY A 33 -12.74 -4.04 12.19
CA GLY A 33 -13.88 -4.16 11.28
C GLY A 33 -15.07 -3.23 11.60
N THR A 34 -15.14 -2.64 12.81
CA THR A 34 -16.22 -1.75 13.23
C THR A 34 -15.88 -0.29 12.97
N LEU A 35 -16.82 0.46 12.39
CA LEU A 35 -16.68 1.88 12.16
C LEU A 35 -17.15 2.66 13.38
N ALA A 36 -16.25 3.43 13.99
CA ALA A 36 -16.51 4.21 15.20
C ALA A 36 -16.19 5.70 14.99
N THR A 37 -17.00 6.57 15.55
CA THR A 37 -16.83 8.02 15.49
C THR A 37 -15.77 8.49 16.49
N ASP A 38 -14.95 9.46 16.11
CA ASP A 38 -14.05 10.16 17.05
C ASP A 38 -14.83 11.23 17.84
N GLU A 39 -15.34 10.84 19.00
CA GLU A 39 -16.11 11.75 19.85
C GLU A 39 -15.28 12.96 20.38
N SER A 40 -13.95 12.87 20.32
CA SER A 40 -13.05 13.95 20.75
C SER A 40 -12.77 15.00 19.66
N ALA A 41 -13.17 14.73 18.42
CA ALA A 41 -12.98 15.63 17.30
C ALA A 41 -14.23 16.48 17.03
N ASP A 42 -14.06 17.63 16.39
CA ASP A 42 -15.17 18.44 15.92
C ASP A 42 -15.80 17.87 14.64
N VAL A 43 -17.02 18.30 14.33
CA VAL A 43 -17.69 18.03 13.07
C VAL A 43 -16.97 18.77 11.95
N LEU A 44 -16.56 18.07 10.90
CA LEU A 44 -15.75 18.61 9.81
C LEU A 44 -16.58 19.51 8.89
N THR A 45 -15.98 20.61 8.50
CA THR A 45 -16.49 21.55 7.49
C THR A 45 -15.91 21.24 6.10
N ALA A 46 -16.40 21.91 5.05
CA ALA A 46 -15.83 21.83 3.72
C ALA A 46 -14.37 22.32 3.68
N GLU A 47 -14.06 23.38 4.43
CA GLU A 47 -12.70 23.93 4.55
C GLU A 47 -11.74 22.92 5.21
N ASP A 48 -12.22 22.15 6.20
CA ASP A 48 -11.43 21.11 6.84
C ASP A 48 -11.08 19.98 5.89
N THR A 49 -12.02 19.51 5.07
CA THR A 49 -11.77 18.42 4.10
C THR A 49 -10.90 18.88 2.92
N GLU A 50 -11.07 20.13 2.45
CA GLU A 50 -10.19 20.72 1.45
C GLU A 50 -8.76 20.92 1.99
N GLY A 51 -8.65 21.42 3.22
CA GLY A 51 -7.36 21.59 3.90
C GLY A 51 -6.64 20.25 4.10
N ALA A 52 -7.39 19.20 4.47
CA ALA A 52 -6.87 17.86 4.60
C ALA A 52 -6.34 17.31 3.26
N LEU A 53 -7.10 17.45 2.16
CA LEU A 53 -6.64 17.05 0.84
C LEU A 53 -5.35 17.77 0.44
N LYS A 54 -5.30 19.08 0.58
CA LYS A 54 -4.10 19.91 0.26
C LYS A 54 -2.88 19.53 1.10
N ALA A 55 -3.08 19.09 2.34
CA ALA A 55 -2.00 18.68 3.23
C ALA A 55 -1.41 17.30 2.87
N LEU A 56 -2.20 16.43 2.23
CA LEU A 56 -1.82 15.07 1.86
C LEU A 56 -1.42 14.93 0.39
N LEU A 57 -2.10 15.62 -0.51
CA LEU A 57 -1.88 15.55 -1.95
C LEU A 57 -1.08 16.75 -2.44
N THR A 58 0.22 16.56 -2.68
CA THR A 58 1.15 17.60 -3.16
C THR A 58 1.56 17.42 -4.62
N ASP A 59 1.32 16.25 -5.20
CA ASP A 59 1.63 15.95 -6.59
C ASP A 59 0.70 16.73 -7.53
N ARG A 60 1.29 17.54 -8.42
CA ARG A 60 0.55 18.39 -9.37
C ARG A 60 -0.26 17.60 -10.39
N THR A 61 0.25 16.44 -10.81
CA THR A 61 -0.43 15.57 -11.78
C THR A 61 -1.69 14.98 -11.16
N LYS A 62 -1.57 14.47 -9.93
CA LYS A 62 -2.70 13.93 -9.16
C LYS A 62 -3.72 15.02 -8.77
N LEU A 63 -3.27 16.24 -8.51
CA LEU A 63 -4.18 17.39 -8.30
C LEU A 63 -4.96 17.73 -9.57
N ALA A 64 -4.32 17.68 -10.74
CA ALA A 64 -4.99 17.89 -12.03
C ALA A 64 -5.99 16.76 -12.34
N GLU A 65 -5.63 15.49 -12.04
CA GLU A 65 -6.52 14.34 -12.14
C GLU A 65 -7.77 14.54 -11.27
N PHE A 66 -7.59 14.90 -9.98
CA PHE A 66 -8.72 15.18 -9.08
C PHE A 66 -9.63 16.32 -9.57
N ALA A 67 -9.03 17.38 -10.13
CA ALA A 67 -9.81 18.51 -10.65
C ALA A 67 -10.65 18.14 -11.88
N GLN A 68 -10.22 17.17 -12.67
CA GLN A 68 -10.88 16.70 -13.88
C GLN A 68 -11.86 15.56 -13.61
N GLU A 69 -11.45 14.55 -12.86
CA GLU A 69 -12.18 13.30 -12.66
C GLU A 69 -13.04 13.31 -11.39
N HIS A 70 -12.82 14.28 -10.49
CA HIS A 70 -13.48 14.40 -9.18
C HIS A 70 -13.20 13.24 -8.21
N GLU A 71 -12.22 12.42 -8.54
CA GLU A 71 -11.68 11.36 -7.69
C GLU A 71 -10.20 11.13 -8.01
N VAL A 72 -9.46 10.63 -7.03
CA VAL A 72 -8.04 10.29 -7.20
C VAL A 72 -7.59 9.30 -6.14
N ASP A 73 -6.80 8.31 -6.56
CA ASP A 73 -6.05 7.42 -5.69
C ASP A 73 -4.59 7.88 -5.59
N PHE A 74 -4.06 7.92 -4.38
CA PHE A 74 -2.65 8.24 -4.13
C PHE A 74 -2.16 7.64 -2.81
N SER A 75 -0.85 7.53 -2.68
CA SER A 75 -0.21 7.11 -1.44
C SER A 75 0.35 8.31 -0.68
N PHE A 76 0.33 8.23 0.64
CA PHE A 76 0.93 9.21 1.54
C PHE A 76 1.69 8.48 2.65
N GLU A 77 2.88 8.96 2.99
CA GLU A 77 3.70 8.35 4.02
C GLU A 77 4.00 9.34 5.14
N ILE A 78 3.87 8.88 6.37
CA ILE A 78 4.40 9.56 7.54
C ILE A 78 5.59 8.71 8.00
N PRO A 79 6.84 9.22 7.86
CA PRO A 79 8.05 8.50 8.26
C PRO A 79 7.93 7.95 9.69
N ASP A 80 8.40 6.75 9.92
CA ASP A 80 8.39 6.03 11.21
C ASP A 80 7.00 5.73 11.78
N VAL A 81 5.90 6.03 11.05
CA VAL A 81 4.53 5.80 11.50
C VAL A 81 3.80 4.81 10.62
N ALA A 82 3.48 5.20 9.39
CA ALA A 82 2.79 4.33 8.45
C ALA A 82 2.77 4.93 7.03
N ARG A 83 2.60 4.07 6.04
CA ARG A 83 2.15 4.45 4.70
C ARG A 83 0.63 4.32 4.63
N TYR A 84 0.00 5.19 3.86
CA TYR A 84 -1.46 5.22 3.70
C TYR A 84 -1.81 5.22 2.22
N ARG A 85 -2.77 4.38 1.83
CA ARG A 85 -3.47 4.51 0.55
C ARG A 85 -4.69 5.40 0.76
N ILE A 86 -4.82 6.44 -0.04
CA ILE A 86 -5.87 7.44 0.09
C ILE A 86 -6.66 7.48 -1.21
N ASN A 87 -7.97 7.28 -1.09
CA ASN A 87 -8.92 7.61 -2.12
C ASN A 87 -9.64 8.90 -1.72
N ALA A 88 -9.47 9.95 -2.53
CA ALA A 88 -10.19 11.21 -2.37
C ALA A 88 -11.22 11.35 -3.49
N PHE A 89 -12.42 11.75 -3.16
CA PHE A 89 -13.52 11.89 -4.12
C PHE A 89 -14.48 13.03 -3.74
N GLN A 90 -15.22 13.50 -4.71
CA GLN A 90 -16.30 14.46 -4.47
C GLN A 90 -17.62 13.74 -4.16
N GLN A 91 -18.31 14.21 -3.13
CA GLN A 91 -19.64 13.77 -2.76
C GLN A 91 -20.53 14.99 -2.57
N ARG A 92 -21.59 15.17 -3.40
CA ARG A 92 -22.51 16.32 -3.33
C ARG A 92 -21.79 17.66 -3.38
N GLY A 93 -20.74 17.76 -4.20
CA GLY A 93 -19.95 18.98 -4.38
C GLY A 93 -18.93 19.29 -3.29
N VAL A 94 -18.73 18.39 -2.29
CA VAL A 94 -17.73 18.54 -1.25
C VAL A 94 -16.78 17.34 -1.22
N ILE A 95 -15.57 17.55 -0.69
CA ILE A 95 -14.52 16.51 -0.66
C ILE A 95 -14.78 15.52 0.48
N SER A 96 -14.61 14.25 0.16
CA SER A 96 -14.54 13.14 1.11
C SER A 96 -13.28 12.32 0.84
N MET A 97 -12.74 11.68 1.86
CA MET A 97 -11.55 10.83 1.74
C MET A 97 -11.68 9.58 2.59
N VAL A 98 -11.10 8.48 2.09
CA VAL A 98 -10.86 7.26 2.85
C VAL A 98 -9.36 7.00 2.83
N CYS A 99 -8.76 6.96 4.01
CA CYS A 99 -7.34 6.70 4.19
C CYS A 99 -7.18 5.31 4.81
N ARG A 100 -6.60 4.36 4.09
CA ARG A 100 -6.28 3.02 4.57
C ARG A 100 -4.84 2.96 5.05
N ALA A 101 -4.63 2.55 6.29
CA ALA A 101 -3.29 2.31 6.81
C ALA A 101 -2.69 1.03 6.20
N ILE A 102 -1.46 1.12 5.71
CA ILE A 102 -0.67 -0.01 5.23
C ILE A 102 0.22 -0.46 6.40
N PRO A 103 0.08 -1.71 6.89
CA PRO A 103 0.83 -2.18 8.02
C PRO A 103 2.34 -2.17 7.76
N HIS A 104 3.12 -1.67 8.72
CA HIS A 104 4.60 -1.83 8.71
C HIS A 104 5.02 -3.21 9.22
N ARG A 105 4.17 -3.86 10.02
CA ARG A 105 4.48 -5.19 10.54
C ARG A 105 4.07 -6.24 9.51
N ILE A 106 5.05 -7.00 9.07
CA ILE A 106 4.85 -8.17 8.23
C ILE A 106 4.87 -9.39 9.16
N SER A 107 3.82 -10.20 9.11
CA SER A 107 3.77 -11.47 9.84
C SER A 107 4.69 -12.49 9.20
N THR A 108 5.37 -13.29 10.02
CA THR A 108 6.26 -14.34 9.52
C THR A 108 5.47 -15.52 8.96
N ILE A 109 6.17 -16.41 8.24
CA ILE A 109 5.60 -17.66 7.71
C ILE A 109 5.01 -18.49 8.87
N GLU A 110 5.69 -18.52 10.01
CA GLU A 110 5.27 -19.24 11.21
C GLU A 110 4.04 -18.62 11.88
N GLU A 111 4.03 -17.28 12.04
CA GLU A 111 2.87 -16.55 12.61
C GLU A 111 1.61 -16.72 11.78
N LEU A 112 1.76 -16.86 10.46
CA LEU A 112 0.65 -17.12 9.53
C LEU A 112 0.27 -18.60 9.46
N ALA A 113 0.97 -19.47 10.18
CA ALA A 113 0.80 -20.92 10.13
C ALA A 113 0.81 -21.49 8.68
N LEU A 114 1.66 -20.93 7.82
CA LEU A 114 1.80 -21.37 6.44
C LEU A 114 2.58 -22.71 6.39
N PRO A 115 2.30 -23.59 5.42
CA PRO A 115 3.03 -24.83 5.24
C PRO A 115 4.54 -24.61 5.03
N ASP A 116 5.37 -25.56 5.48
CA ASP A 116 6.84 -25.46 5.38
C ASP A 116 7.33 -25.29 3.93
N VAL A 117 6.61 -25.82 2.96
CA VAL A 117 6.91 -25.65 1.54
C VAL A 117 6.98 -24.17 1.12
N VAL A 118 6.28 -23.25 1.80
CA VAL A 118 6.35 -21.81 1.51
C VAL A 118 7.75 -21.27 1.83
N ARG A 119 8.36 -21.76 2.91
CA ARG A 119 9.75 -21.44 3.26
C ARG A 119 10.72 -22.01 2.23
N GLU A 120 10.57 -23.29 1.88
CA GLU A 120 11.39 -23.96 0.87
C GLU A 120 11.35 -23.21 -0.46
N LEU A 121 10.15 -22.83 -0.94
CA LEU A 121 9.98 -22.04 -2.16
C LEU A 121 10.60 -20.63 -2.07
N SER A 122 10.68 -20.04 -0.87
CA SER A 122 11.35 -18.74 -0.67
C SER A 122 12.88 -18.84 -0.78
N GLU A 123 13.44 -20.02 -0.61
CA GLU A 123 14.88 -20.28 -0.64
C GLU A 123 15.38 -20.71 -2.03
N GLU A 124 14.47 -20.98 -2.96
CA GLU A 124 14.82 -21.36 -4.33
C GLU A 124 15.59 -20.25 -5.06
N GLU A 125 16.64 -20.64 -5.77
CA GLU A 125 17.50 -19.68 -6.48
C GLU A 125 17.02 -19.36 -7.89
N ARG A 126 16.15 -20.19 -8.45
CA ARG A 126 15.70 -20.10 -9.85
C ARG A 126 14.28 -20.58 -10.01
N GLY A 127 13.58 -19.98 -10.96
CA GLY A 127 12.23 -20.37 -11.34
C GLY A 127 11.20 -19.28 -11.04
N ILE A 128 9.95 -19.63 -11.12
CA ILE A 128 8.82 -18.76 -10.84
C ILE A 128 7.89 -19.42 -9.83
N VAL A 129 7.47 -18.64 -8.84
CA VAL A 129 6.45 -19.05 -7.86
C VAL A 129 5.19 -18.26 -8.13
N LEU A 130 4.06 -18.94 -8.33
CA LEU A 130 2.77 -18.32 -8.62
C LEU A 130 1.81 -18.56 -7.46
N LEU A 131 1.29 -17.46 -6.88
CA LEU A 131 0.22 -17.49 -5.90
C LEU A 131 -1.11 -17.13 -6.59
N THR A 132 -2.07 -18.05 -6.53
CA THR A 132 -3.39 -17.87 -7.14
C THR A 132 -4.49 -17.97 -6.09
N GLY A 133 -5.60 -17.30 -6.31
CA GLY A 133 -6.76 -17.33 -5.41
C GLY A 133 -7.61 -16.05 -5.52
N THR A 134 -8.78 -16.07 -4.87
CA THR A 134 -9.70 -14.94 -4.83
C THR A 134 -9.13 -13.75 -4.04
N THR A 135 -9.71 -12.58 -4.20
CA THR A 135 -9.38 -11.40 -3.37
C THR A 135 -9.63 -11.75 -1.88
N GLY A 136 -8.72 -11.33 -1.01
CA GLY A 136 -8.81 -11.62 0.43
C GLY A 136 -8.38 -13.03 0.85
N SER A 137 -7.85 -13.87 -0.07
CA SER A 137 -7.38 -15.22 0.26
C SER A 137 -5.99 -15.26 0.92
N GLY A 138 -5.35 -14.13 1.14
CA GLY A 138 -4.02 -14.03 1.78
C GLY A 138 -2.82 -14.03 0.83
N LYS A 139 -3.02 -13.90 -0.50
CA LYS A 139 -1.92 -13.91 -1.48
C LYS A 139 -0.82 -12.90 -1.15
N SER A 140 -1.18 -11.63 -1.04
CA SER A 140 -0.22 -10.54 -0.76
C SER A 140 0.43 -10.70 0.61
N THR A 141 -0.32 -11.16 1.61
CA THR A 141 0.22 -11.47 2.95
C THR A 141 1.26 -12.58 2.90
N THR A 142 0.98 -13.65 2.13
CA THR A 142 1.91 -14.77 1.93
C THR A 142 3.17 -14.31 1.18
N LEU A 143 3.02 -13.53 0.09
CA LEU A 143 4.16 -12.97 -0.65
C LEU A 143 5.00 -12.07 0.24
N ALA A 144 4.38 -11.20 1.05
CA ALA A 144 5.10 -10.34 1.98
C ALA A 144 5.90 -11.16 3.01
N ALA A 145 5.31 -12.22 3.57
CA ALA A 145 6.01 -13.12 4.49
C ALA A 145 7.20 -13.83 3.82
N MET A 146 7.05 -14.27 2.54
CA MET A 146 8.15 -14.87 1.77
C MET A 146 9.29 -13.87 1.52
N ILE A 147 8.96 -12.64 1.11
CA ILE A 147 9.95 -11.56 0.92
C ILE A 147 10.64 -11.22 2.25
N ASP A 148 9.89 -11.12 3.33
CA ASP A 148 10.47 -10.81 4.65
C ASP A 148 11.38 -11.93 5.16
N HIS A 149 11.02 -13.20 4.90
CA HIS A 149 11.87 -14.36 5.17
C HIS A 149 13.20 -14.27 4.40
N MET A 150 13.16 -14.04 3.09
CA MET A 150 14.36 -13.84 2.27
C MET A 150 15.20 -12.65 2.76
N ASN A 151 14.54 -11.54 3.07
CA ASN A 151 15.18 -10.33 3.59
C ASN A 151 15.92 -10.56 4.91
N TYR A 152 15.44 -11.46 5.74
CA TYR A 152 16.06 -11.81 7.02
C TYR A 152 17.17 -12.85 6.87
N THR A 153 17.02 -13.83 5.98
CA THR A 153 17.92 -15.00 5.87
C THR A 153 19.04 -14.81 4.85
N SER A 154 18.84 -14.03 3.80
CA SER A 154 19.71 -13.93 2.63
C SER A 154 20.17 -12.50 2.36
N ALA A 155 21.34 -12.35 1.72
CA ALA A 155 21.85 -11.06 1.24
C ALA A 155 21.55 -10.96 -0.27
N LYS A 156 20.34 -10.53 -0.62
CA LYS A 156 19.85 -10.45 -2.00
C LYS A 156 19.41 -9.02 -2.35
N HIS A 157 19.43 -8.68 -3.63
CA HIS A 157 18.74 -7.50 -4.14
C HIS A 157 17.34 -7.92 -4.60
N ILE A 158 16.33 -7.44 -3.90
CA ILE A 158 14.92 -7.76 -4.15
C ILE A 158 14.24 -6.53 -4.74
N VAL A 159 13.61 -6.68 -5.89
CA VAL A 159 12.84 -5.59 -6.51
C VAL A 159 11.38 -6.00 -6.57
N THR A 160 10.49 -5.16 -6.03
CA THR A 160 9.05 -5.36 -6.17
C THR A 160 8.43 -4.37 -7.15
N ILE A 161 7.40 -4.81 -7.86
CA ILE A 161 6.57 -3.98 -8.73
C ILE A 161 5.13 -4.26 -8.34
N GLU A 162 4.44 -3.26 -7.81
CA GLU A 162 3.14 -3.43 -7.14
C GLU A 162 2.14 -2.34 -7.57
N ASP A 163 0.84 -2.60 -7.45
CA ASP A 163 -0.23 -1.65 -7.77
C ASP A 163 -1.43 -1.81 -6.81
N PRO A 164 -1.40 -1.09 -5.68
CA PRO A 164 -0.28 -0.38 -5.04
C PRO A 164 0.59 -1.29 -4.15
N ILE A 165 1.63 -0.72 -3.51
CA ILE A 165 2.39 -1.40 -2.45
C ILE A 165 1.46 -1.70 -1.27
N GLU A 166 1.34 -3.00 -0.90
CA GLU A 166 0.49 -3.46 0.21
C GLU A 166 1.25 -3.66 1.53
N PHE A 167 2.56 -3.87 1.48
CA PHE A 167 3.43 -4.01 2.66
C PHE A 167 4.74 -3.28 2.41
N VAL A 168 5.20 -2.53 3.41
CA VAL A 168 6.49 -1.83 3.33
C VAL A 168 7.58 -2.67 3.97
N HIS A 169 8.62 -2.99 3.21
CA HIS A 169 9.76 -3.75 3.67
C HIS A 169 10.93 -2.82 4.01
N ALA A 170 11.40 -2.87 5.25
CA ALA A 170 12.67 -2.25 5.61
C ALA A 170 13.82 -3.20 5.24
N ASP A 171 14.95 -2.66 4.76
CA ASP A 171 16.16 -3.45 4.51
C ASP A 171 16.64 -4.12 5.79
N LYS A 172 16.99 -5.42 5.69
CA LYS A 172 17.61 -6.21 6.78
C LYS A 172 18.95 -6.74 6.30
N ARG A 173 19.00 -7.99 5.81
CA ARG A 173 20.18 -8.56 5.16
C ARG A 173 20.17 -8.34 3.66
N SER A 174 18.99 -8.23 3.08
CA SER A 174 18.79 -7.90 1.67
C SER A 174 18.56 -6.40 1.48
N SER A 175 18.77 -5.92 0.26
CA SER A 175 18.33 -4.59 -0.18
C SER A 175 17.04 -4.73 -0.95
N ILE A 176 15.99 -3.98 -0.56
CA ILE A 176 14.67 -4.07 -1.18
C ILE A 176 14.29 -2.76 -1.83
N ASN A 177 14.03 -2.80 -3.13
CA ASN A 177 13.51 -1.67 -3.89
C ASN A 177 12.06 -1.94 -4.28
N GLN A 178 11.12 -1.26 -3.64
CA GLN A 178 9.69 -1.36 -3.95
C GLN A 178 9.29 -0.25 -4.90
N ARG A 179 8.57 -0.61 -5.97
CA ARG A 179 8.14 0.33 -7.02
C ARG A 179 6.63 0.22 -7.21
N GLU A 180 5.93 1.33 -7.01
CA GLU A 180 4.50 1.44 -7.20
C GLU A 180 4.16 1.90 -8.62
N VAL A 181 3.23 1.19 -9.26
CA VAL A 181 2.67 1.62 -10.56
C VAL A 181 1.88 2.91 -10.37
N GLY A 182 2.05 3.84 -11.29
CA GLY A 182 1.44 5.17 -11.22
C GLY A 182 2.27 6.21 -10.47
N MET A 183 3.12 5.80 -9.52
CA MET A 183 4.04 6.70 -8.81
C MET A 183 5.48 6.56 -9.31
N ASP A 184 6.05 5.35 -9.21
CA ASP A 184 7.47 5.08 -9.47
C ASP A 184 7.70 4.53 -10.88
N THR A 185 6.66 3.99 -11.49
CA THR A 185 6.67 3.46 -12.85
C THR A 185 5.30 3.61 -13.51
N ALA A 186 5.29 3.75 -14.83
CA ALA A 186 4.05 3.96 -15.57
C ALA A 186 3.21 2.66 -15.78
N SER A 187 3.82 1.47 -15.66
CA SER A 187 3.12 0.18 -15.80
C SER A 187 4.02 -0.98 -15.37
N PHE A 188 3.41 -2.14 -15.07
CA PHE A 188 4.12 -3.39 -14.82
C PHE A 188 5.09 -3.74 -15.95
N LYS A 189 4.61 -3.73 -17.20
CA LYS A 189 5.41 -4.00 -18.40
C LYS A 189 6.66 -3.14 -18.48
N ARG A 190 6.52 -1.81 -18.28
CA ARG A 190 7.64 -0.88 -18.36
C ARG A 190 8.67 -1.12 -17.25
N ALA A 191 8.20 -1.44 -16.06
CA ALA A 191 9.04 -1.77 -14.94
C ALA A 191 9.79 -3.08 -15.17
N LEU A 192 9.09 -4.18 -15.56
CA LEU A 192 9.66 -5.50 -15.82
C LEU A 192 10.77 -5.47 -16.89
N ARG A 193 10.55 -4.77 -18.00
CA ARG A 193 11.58 -4.62 -19.04
C ARG A 193 12.86 -3.95 -18.56
N ARG A 194 12.81 -3.18 -17.49
CA ARG A 194 13.94 -2.41 -16.97
C ARG A 194 14.56 -3.03 -15.73
N VAL A 195 13.79 -3.78 -14.95
CA VAL A 195 14.26 -4.38 -13.69
C VAL A 195 15.43 -5.32 -13.91
N LEU A 196 15.47 -6.06 -15.01
CA LEU A 196 16.59 -6.95 -15.37
C LEU A 196 17.95 -6.26 -15.52
N ARG A 197 17.95 -4.92 -15.62
CA ARG A 197 19.19 -4.09 -15.67
C ARG A 197 19.53 -3.47 -14.32
N GLN A 198 18.78 -3.83 -13.28
CA GLN A 198 18.96 -3.33 -11.92
C GLN A 198 19.66 -4.36 -11.02
N ASP A 199 20.20 -5.44 -11.62
CA ASP A 199 20.89 -6.52 -10.92
C ASP A 199 20.05 -7.18 -9.81
N PRO A 200 18.79 -7.58 -10.10
CA PRO A 200 17.95 -8.22 -9.11
C PRO A 200 18.26 -9.70 -8.98
N ASP A 201 18.30 -10.19 -7.74
CA ASP A 201 18.27 -11.63 -7.44
C ASP A 201 16.84 -12.16 -7.38
N VAL A 202 15.90 -11.31 -6.95
CA VAL A 202 14.48 -11.63 -6.81
C VAL A 202 13.63 -10.50 -7.35
N ILE A 203 12.60 -10.84 -8.13
CA ILE A 203 11.61 -9.90 -8.63
C ILE A 203 10.23 -10.35 -8.15
N LEU A 204 9.54 -9.49 -7.38
CA LEU A 204 8.14 -9.68 -7.06
C LEU A 204 7.28 -8.88 -8.05
N VAL A 205 6.33 -9.54 -8.69
CA VAL A 205 5.30 -8.90 -9.52
C VAL A 205 3.98 -9.02 -8.78
N GLY A 206 3.44 -7.91 -8.30
CA GLY A 206 2.25 -7.87 -7.44
C GLY A 206 1.02 -8.52 -8.09
N GLU A 207 0.87 -8.34 -9.40
CA GLU A 207 -0.17 -9.00 -10.18
C GLU A 207 0.18 -9.10 -11.66
N MET A 208 -0.40 -10.09 -12.32
CA MET A 208 -0.29 -10.31 -13.77
C MET A 208 -1.70 -10.45 -14.35
N ARG A 209 -2.23 -9.35 -14.91
CA ARG A 209 -3.60 -9.28 -15.44
C ARG A 209 -3.68 -9.45 -16.95
N ASP A 210 -2.58 -9.28 -17.65
CA ASP A 210 -2.51 -9.32 -19.10
C ASP A 210 -1.42 -10.28 -19.60
N GLU A 211 -1.62 -10.80 -20.82
CA GLU A 211 -0.73 -11.77 -21.45
C GLU A 211 0.69 -11.22 -21.59
N GLU A 212 0.83 -9.92 -21.87
CA GLU A 212 2.15 -9.32 -22.10
C GLU A 212 2.98 -9.23 -20.81
N THR A 213 2.34 -8.93 -19.67
CA THR A 213 2.98 -8.96 -18.35
C THR A 213 3.47 -10.36 -18.02
N VAL A 214 2.62 -11.39 -18.28
CA VAL A 214 2.98 -12.81 -18.10
C VAL A 214 4.16 -13.19 -18.98
N GLN A 215 4.13 -12.89 -20.28
CA GLN A 215 5.22 -13.20 -21.22
C GLN A 215 6.53 -12.49 -20.87
N THR A 216 6.46 -11.32 -20.24
CA THR A 216 7.67 -10.57 -19.83
C THR A 216 8.26 -11.10 -18.52
N ALA A 217 7.44 -11.73 -17.67
CA ALA A 217 7.86 -12.32 -16.40
C ALA A 217 8.45 -13.74 -16.57
N LEU A 218 8.10 -14.46 -17.66
CA LEU A 218 8.63 -15.77 -18.04
C LEU A 218 9.94 -15.63 -18.86
#